data_48329ec608a46c2b516aa4a0def9feb1
#
_entry.id   48329ec608a46c2b516aa4a0def9feb1
#
_cell.length_a   1.000
_cell.length_b   1.000
_cell.length_c   1.000
_cell.angle_alpha   90.00
_cell.angle_beta   90.00
_cell.angle_gamma   90.00
#
_symmetry.space_group_name_H-M   'P 1'
#
loop_
_entity.id
_entity.type
_entity.pdbx_description
1 polymer ?
#
loop_
_entity_poly.entity_id
_entity_poly.type
_entity_poly.pdbx_seq_one_letter_code
_entity_poly.pdbx_strand_id
1 'polypeptide(L)'
;MWYTLQDEPVVVLGVGSEWTSYTCESWVSAFGITYPMLDDVNSSVYWDYGSGYIPHNVILDHQGVVLYSQSGFNSNAILSVILNALTNIDADNDGVYNGNDNCPDDYNPEQQDDDSDGLGNACDDCNNLIFTGGNLDGNDGVDIFDVLMLIDVVLGESENVCSIEASDYNGDGIANI
;
A
#
# COMPACT_ATOMS: atom_id res chain seq x y z
N MET A 1 -13.36 6.65 0.40
CA MET A 1 -12.03 7.12 0.87
C MET A 1 -11.42 6.18 1.91
N TRP A 2 -12.01 5.97 3.10
CA TRP A 2 -11.46 5.06 4.11
C TRP A 2 -11.22 3.63 3.56
N TYR A 3 -12.19 3.04 2.87
CA TYR A 3 -12.04 1.71 2.26
C TYR A 3 -10.95 1.62 1.19
N THR A 4 -10.55 2.73 0.58
CA THR A 4 -9.48 2.78 -0.42
C THR A 4 -8.09 2.81 0.21
N LEU A 5 -7.99 3.16 1.49
CA LEU A 5 -6.73 3.34 2.22
C LEU A 5 -6.50 2.26 3.29
N GLN A 6 -7.32 1.19 3.32
CA GLN A 6 -7.23 0.17 4.38
C GLN A 6 -5.95 -0.67 4.33
N ASP A 7 -5.42 -0.85 3.13
CA ASP A 7 -4.21 -1.64 2.88
C ASP A 7 -2.94 -0.75 2.80
N GLU A 8 -3.11 0.57 2.94
CA GLU A 8 -2.01 1.53 2.93
C GLU A 8 -1.54 1.84 4.37
N PRO A 9 -0.28 2.24 4.57
CA PRO A 9 0.25 2.62 5.88
C PRO A 9 -0.32 3.96 6.38
N VAL A 10 -1.64 4.07 6.43
CA VAL A 10 -2.41 5.26 6.81
C VAL A 10 -3.23 4.99 8.05
N VAL A 11 -3.09 5.82 9.06
CA VAL A 11 -3.94 5.81 10.25
C VAL A 11 -4.95 6.94 10.17
N VAL A 12 -6.23 6.62 10.22
CA VAL A 12 -7.32 7.60 10.32
C VAL A 12 -7.79 7.68 11.76
N LEU A 13 -7.80 8.89 12.31
CA LEU A 13 -8.30 9.17 13.65
C LEU A 13 -9.42 10.20 13.56
N GLY A 14 -10.52 9.93 14.26
CA GLY A 14 -11.53 10.95 14.52
C GLY A 14 -11.27 11.58 15.89
N VAL A 15 -11.46 12.88 15.99
CA VAL A 15 -11.34 13.60 17.26
C VAL A 15 -12.61 14.38 17.50
N GLY A 16 -13.22 14.19 18.65
CA GLY A 16 -14.45 14.90 19.03
C GLY A 16 -14.33 15.54 20.41
N SER A 17 -14.96 16.67 20.57
CA SER A 17 -15.02 17.40 21.83
C SER A 17 -16.42 17.98 22.07
N GLU A 18 -16.68 18.48 23.28
CA GLU A 18 -17.92 19.17 23.64
C GLU A 18 -19.20 18.35 23.36
N TRP A 19 -19.19 17.05 23.71
CA TRP A 19 -20.32 16.15 23.52
C TRP A 19 -21.56 16.61 24.27
N THR A 20 -22.65 16.94 23.59
CA THR A 20 -23.90 17.40 24.20
C THR A 20 -24.95 16.30 24.26
N SER A 21 -25.18 15.60 23.15
CA SER A 21 -26.22 14.57 23.02
C SER A 21 -25.66 13.13 22.96
N TYR A 22 -24.37 13.00 22.80
CA TYR A 22 -23.66 11.74 22.67
C TYR A 22 -22.44 11.73 23.58
N THR A 23 -21.98 10.53 23.96
CA THR A 23 -20.58 10.32 24.37
C THR A 23 -19.78 9.88 23.14
N CYS A 24 -18.45 9.89 23.22
CA CYS A 24 -17.60 9.40 22.13
C CYS A 24 -18.01 7.99 21.68
N GLU A 25 -18.22 7.07 22.61
CA GLU A 25 -18.62 5.69 22.31
C GLU A 25 -20.02 5.60 21.69
N SER A 26 -20.97 6.38 22.20
CA SER A 26 -22.32 6.36 21.66
C SER A 26 -22.40 6.99 20.27
N TRP A 27 -21.54 7.94 19.94
CA TRP A 27 -21.38 8.48 18.60
C TRP A 27 -20.84 7.44 17.63
N VAL A 28 -19.77 6.75 18.00
CA VAL A 28 -19.19 5.64 17.21
C VAL A 28 -20.25 4.60 16.87
N SER A 29 -21.03 4.18 17.87
CA SER A 29 -22.09 3.19 17.71
C SER A 29 -23.24 3.71 16.83
N ALA A 30 -23.69 4.95 17.04
CA ALA A 30 -24.83 5.53 16.33
C ALA A 30 -24.56 5.74 14.83
N PHE A 31 -23.32 6.06 14.46
CA PHE A 31 -22.93 6.37 13.09
C PHE A 31 -22.09 5.29 12.39
N GLY A 32 -21.89 4.13 13.04
CA GLY A 32 -21.18 2.98 12.48
C GLY A 32 -19.72 3.31 12.08
N ILE A 33 -19.03 4.11 12.92
CA ILE A 33 -17.65 4.51 12.67
C ILE A 33 -16.72 3.32 12.92
N THR A 34 -15.84 3.01 11.97
CA THR A 34 -14.94 1.85 11.99
C THR A 34 -13.48 2.19 12.27
N TYR A 35 -13.13 3.47 12.29
CA TYR A 35 -11.79 3.96 12.66
C TYR A 35 -11.80 4.48 14.11
N PRO A 36 -10.61 4.55 14.76
CA PRO A 36 -10.49 5.04 16.13
C PRO A 36 -11.03 6.46 16.31
N MET A 37 -11.80 6.66 17.38
CA MET A 37 -12.27 7.97 17.81
C MET A 37 -11.66 8.34 19.15
N LEU A 38 -11.13 9.54 19.25
CA LEU A 38 -10.53 10.10 20.45
C LEU A 38 -11.46 11.15 21.06
N ASP A 39 -11.59 11.10 22.37
CA ASP A 39 -12.32 12.13 23.15
C ASP A 39 -11.33 13.24 23.56
N ASP A 40 -11.45 14.40 22.94
CA ASP A 40 -10.65 15.59 23.25
C ASP A 40 -11.33 16.41 24.38
N VAL A 41 -11.36 15.81 25.56
CA VAL A 41 -12.07 16.34 26.76
C VAL A 41 -11.76 17.80 27.07
N ASN A 42 -10.53 18.22 26.80
CA ASN A 42 -10.06 19.58 27.06
C ASN A 42 -9.99 20.45 25.80
N SER A 43 -10.48 19.93 24.68
CA SER A 43 -10.38 20.59 23.37
C SER A 43 -8.95 21.00 22.97
N SER A 44 -7.93 20.29 23.49
CA SER A 44 -6.53 20.63 23.22
C SER A 44 -6.14 20.37 21.78
N VAL A 45 -6.53 19.21 21.24
CA VAL A 45 -6.31 18.86 19.82
C VAL A 45 -7.07 19.83 18.90
N TYR A 46 -8.29 20.20 19.29
CA TYR A 46 -9.09 21.17 18.55
C TYR A 46 -8.40 22.54 18.47
N TRP A 47 -7.79 23.01 19.55
CA TRP A 47 -7.11 24.31 19.56
C TRP A 47 -5.73 24.26 18.87
N ASP A 48 -5.04 23.12 18.91
CA ASP A 48 -3.75 22.95 18.25
C ASP A 48 -3.87 22.85 16.72
N TYR A 49 -4.90 22.15 16.23
CA TYR A 49 -5.05 21.85 14.80
C TYR A 49 -6.28 22.49 14.15
N GLY A 50 -7.27 22.89 14.92
CA GLY A 50 -8.53 23.43 14.41
C GLY A 50 -8.45 24.91 14.03
N SER A 51 -9.41 25.37 13.24
CA SER A 51 -9.53 26.76 12.78
C SER A 51 -10.79 27.47 13.29
N GLY A 52 -11.49 26.88 14.26
CA GLY A 52 -12.77 27.39 14.77
C GLY A 52 -14.00 26.89 14.00
N TYR A 53 -13.82 26.07 12.99
CA TYR A 53 -14.91 25.46 12.18
C TYR A 53 -14.78 23.96 12.12
N ILE A 54 -15.92 23.24 12.15
CA ILE A 54 -15.99 21.78 12.03
C ILE A 54 -16.86 21.36 10.84
N PRO A 55 -16.60 20.25 10.17
CA PRO A 55 -15.43 19.39 10.39
C PRO A 55 -14.13 20.10 9.98
N HIS A 56 -13.04 19.84 10.68
CA HIS A 56 -11.71 20.27 10.30
C HIS A 56 -10.85 19.02 10.03
N ASN A 57 -10.12 18.99 8.94
CA ASN A 57 -9.32 17.85 8.52
C ASN A 57 -7.86 18.25 8.49
N VAL A 58 -7.03 17.40 9.10
CA VAL A 58 -5.58 17.56 9.15
C VAL A 58 -4.92 16.28 8.68
N ILE A 59 -3.88 16.40 7.90
CA ILE A 59 -3.01 15.28 7.48
C ILE A 59 -1.62 15.59 7.99
N LEU A 60 -1.04 14.62 8.67
CA LEU A 60 0.34 14.65 9.14
C LEU A 60 1.12 13.58 8.38
N ASP A 61 2.39 13.87 8.08
CA ASP A 61 3.33 12.85 7.63
C ASP A 61 3.85 12.00 8.81
N HIS A 62 4.71 11.03 8.50
CA HIS A 62 5.33 10.14 9.48
C HIS A 62 6.26 10.88 10.48
N GLN A 63 6.66 12.11 10.16
CA GLN A 63 7.48 12.97 11.04
C GLN A 63 6.62 13.91 11.89
N GLY A 64 5.29 13.90 11.73
CA GLY A 64 4.36 14.78 12.40
C GLY A 64 4.23 16.18 11.79
N VAL A 65 4.72 16.38 10.56
CA VAL A 65 4.57 17.65 9.85
C VAL A 65 3.18 17.74 9.23
N VAL A 66 2.52 18.88 9.40
CA VAL A 66 1.20 19.13 8.82
C VAL A 66 1.31 19.35 7.31
N LEU A 67 0.79 18.41 6.54
CA LEU A 67 0.73 18.47 5.07
C LEU A 67 -0.57 19.12 4.56
N TYR A 68 -1.64 19.03 5.35
CA TYR A 68 -2.94 19.58 4.99
C TYR A 68 -3.70 19.98 6.26
N SER A 69 -4.36 21.13 6.22
CA SER A 69 -5.21 21.61 7.31
C SER A 69 -6.30 22.51 6.74
N GLN A 70 -7.54 22.00 6.69
CA GLN A 70 -8.67 22.77 6.18
C GLN A 70 -9.99 22.41 6.83
N SER A 71 -10.86 23.40 6.99
CA SER A 71 -12.25 23.23 7.38
C SER A 71 -13.13 22.80 6.19
N GLY A 72 -14.17 22.02 6.48
CA GLY A 72 -15.00 21.36 5.47
C GLY A 72 -14.35 20.07 4.98
N PHE A 73 -15.09 19.31 4.18
CA PHE A 73 -14.63 17.99 3.69
C PHE A 73 -14.43 18.04 2.18
N ASN A 74 -13.18 17.97 1.74
CA ASN A 74 -12.78 17.86 0.34
C ASN A 74 -12.02 16.53 0.13
N SER A 75 -12.77 15.48 -0.21
CA SER A 75 -12.22 14.14 -0.36
C SER A 75 -11.10 14.03 -1.40
N ASN A 76 -11.23 14.78 -2.52
CA ASN A 76 -10.22 14.73 -3.58
C ASN A 76 -8.90 15.37 -3.15
N ALA A 77 -8.96 16.53 -2.48
CA ALA A 77 -7.77 17.19 -1.96
C ALA A 77 -7.08 16.34 -0.87
N ILE A 78 -7.87 15.79 0.06
CA ILE A 78 -7.38 14.91 1.13
C ILE A 78 -6.69 13.69 0.52
N LEU A 79 -7.35 12.98 -0.40
CA LEU A 79 -6.79 11.78 -1.04
C LEU A 79 -5.51 12.10 -1.82
N SER A 80 -5.50 13.20 -2.57
CA SER A 80 -4.31 13.63 -3.32
C SER A 80 -3.11 13.89 -2.42
N VAL A 81 -3.32 14.52 -1.26
CA VAL A 81 -2.22 14.78 -0.30
C VAL A 81 -1.72 13.47 0.32
N ILE A 82 -2.63 12.56 0.70
CA ILE A 82 -2.26 11.25 1.26
C ILE A 82 -1.43 10.45 0.24
N LEU A 83 -1.92 10.29 -0.98
CA LEU A 83 -1.22 9.53 -2.02
C LEU A 83 0.17 10.12 -2.33
N ASN A 84 0.26 11.47 -2.38
CA ASN A 84 1.56 12.11 -2.56
C ASN A 84 2.50 11.91 -1.36
N ALA A 85 1.96 11.86 -0.14
CA ALA A 85 2.76 11.60 1.05
C ALA A 85 3.30 10.16 1.06
N LEU A 86 2.48 9.18 0.67
CA LEU A 86 2.87 7.77 0.59
C LEU A 86 4.01 7.53 -0.40
N THR A 87 4.00 8.22 -1.55
CA THR A 87 5.08 8.10 -2.55
C THR A 87 6.41 8.73 -2.11
N ASN A 88 6.43 9.51 -1.04
CA ASN A 88 7.63 10.15 -0.48
C ASN A 88 8.07 9.54 0.88
N ILE A 89 7.58 8.35 1.20
CA ILE A 89 8.10 7.54 2.30
C ILE A 89 9.27 6.73 1.78
N ASP A 90 10.29 6.60 2.58
CA ASP A 90 11.41 5.67 2.44
C ASP A 90 11.30 4.72 3.64
N ALA A 91 10.66 3.55 3.42
CA ALA A 91 10.23 2.69 4.50
C ALA A 91 11.38 1.87 5.10
N ASP A 92 12.31 1.42 4.27
CA ASP A 92 13.48 0.63 4.66
C ASP A 92 14.76 1.45 4.89
N ASN A 93 14.69 2.78 4.58
CA ASN A 93 15.77 3.76 4.74
C ASN A 93 16.99 3.47 3.86
N ASP A 94 16.79 3.00 2.66
CA ASP A 94 17.85 2.76 1.70
C ASP A 94 18.23 4.00 0.86
N GLY A 95 17.42 5.07 0.94
CA GLY A 95 17.60 6.35 0.25
C GLY A 95 16.77 6.46 -1.03
N VAL A 96 15.98 5.44 -1.38
CA VAL A 96 15.01 5.48 -2.47
C VAL A 96 13.60 5.57 -1.88
N TYR A 97 12.78 6.48 -2.41
CA TYR A 97 11.40 6.59 -1.94
C TYR A 97 10.54 5.47 -2.49
N ASN A 98 9.63 4.91 -1.68
CA ASN A 98 8.74 3.80 -2.03
C ASN A 98 8.06 3.92 -3.41
N GLY A 99 7.77 5.13 -3.87
CA GLY A 99 7.17 5.36 -5.19
C GLY A 99 8.10 5.11 -6.38
N ASN A 100 9.41 4.96 -6.14
CA ASN A 100 10.45 4.69 -7.14
C ASN A 100 11.31 3.48 -6.75
N ASP A 101 10.98 2.84 -5.63
CA ASP A 101 11.70 1.73 -5.06
C ASP A 101 11.11 0.41 -5.56
N ASN A 102 11.96 -0.44 -6.09
CA ASN A 102 11.55 -1.75 -6.58
C ASN A 102 11.50 -2.83 -5.48
N CYS A 103 11.92 -2.49 -4.22
CA CYS A 103 11.74 -3.29 -3.02
C CYS A 103 11.44 -2.40 -1.80
N PRO A 104 10.27 -1.79 -1.68
CA PRO A 104 9.98 -0.73 -0.71
C PRO A 104 10.14 -1.08 0.78
N ASP A 105 10.22 -2.36 1.12
CA ASP A 105 10.36 -2.87 2.49
C ASP A 105 11.72 -3.55 2.73
N ASP A 106 12.57 -3.71 1.70
CA ASP A 106 13.85 -4.42 1.76
C ASP A 106 15.00 -3.57 1.24
N TYR A 107 15.92 -3.18 2.12
CA TYR A 107 17.05 -2.30 1.88
C TYR A 107 17.87 -2.70 0.62
N ASN A 108 17.78 -1.92 -0.45
CA ASN A 108 18.44 -2.18 -1.72
C ASN A 108 18.85 -0.92 -2.50
N PRO A 109 19.69 -0.05 -1.96
CA PRO A 109 19.98 1.29 -2.50
C PRO A 109 20.51 1.30 -3.94
N GLU A 110 20.98 0.16 -4.44
CA GLU A 110 21.45 0.00 -5.82
C GLU A 110 20.31 -0.34 -6.81
N GLN A 111 19.10 -0.67 -6.30
CA GLN A 111 17.91 -0.94 -7.10
C GLN A 111 18.13 -1.97 -8.22
N GLN A 112 18.90 -3.02 -7.92
CA GLN A 112 19.20 -4.07 -8.88
C GLN A 112 17.93 -4.89 -9.18
N ASP A 113 17.71 -5.13 -10.46
CA ASP A 113 16.61 -5.90 -11.03
C ASP A 113 17.17 -6.62 -12.26
N ASP A 114 17.58 -7.87 -12.07
CA ASP A 114 18.38 -8.60 -13.06
C ASP A 114 17.52 -9.14 -14.21
N ASP A 115 16.24 -9.41 -13.99
CA ASP A 115 15.31 -9.91 -15.00
C ASP A 115 14.37 -8.83 -15.56
N SER A 116 14.37 -7.64 -14.94
CA SER A 116 13.63 -6.46 -15.39
C SER A 116 12.11 -6.63 -15.36
N ASP A 117 11.59 -7.35 -14.35
CA ASP A 117 10.16 -7.52 -14.13
C ASP A 117 9.55 -6.38 -13.28
N GLY A 118 10.39 -5.58 -12.62
CA GLY A 118 10.01 -4.43 -11.81
C GLY A 118 10.09 -4.68 -10.30
N LEU A 119 10.36 -5.91 -9.86
CA LEU A 119 10.77 -6.25 -8.51
C LEU A 119 12.29 -6.23 -8.41
N GLY A 120 12.82 -5.69 -7.32
CA GLY A 120 14.26 -5.70 -7.11
C GLY A 120 14.76 -7.05 -6.60
N ASN A 121 16.00 -7.39 -6.94
CA ASN A 121 16.64 -8.63 -6.51
C ASN A 121 16.59 -8.91 -5.00
N ALA A 122 16.38 -7.89 -4.18
CA ALA A 122 16.35 -8.01 -2.73
C ALA A 122 15.04 -8.62 -2.22
N CYS A 123 13.93 -8.34 -2.89
CA CYS A 123 12.59 -8.78 -2.53
C CYS A 123 11.99 -9.76 -3.55
N ASP A 124 12.73 -10.09 -4.60
CA ASP A 124 12.32 -11.01 -5.64
C ASP A 124 12.93 -12.41 -5.41
N ASP A 125 12.07 -13.36 -5.13
CA ASP A 125 12.45 -14.77 -4.99
C ASP A 125 12.84 -15.40 -6.33
N CYS A 126 12.53 -14.75 -7.46
CA CYS A 126 12.69 -15.24 -8.83
C CYS A 126 13.80 -14.53 -9.61
N ASN A 127 14.59 -13.70 -8.98
CA ASN A 127 15.58 -12.76 -9.53
C ASN A 127 16.66 -13.31 -10.47
N ASN A 128 16.74 -14.60 -10.67
CA ASN A 128 17.72 -15.24 -11.55
C ASN A 128 17.08 -15.99 -12.72
N LEU A 129 15.79 -15.90 -12.85
CA LEU A 129 15.05 -16.62 -13.86
C LEU A 129 14.63 -15.63 -14.95
N ILE A 130 15.43 -15.53 -16.01
CA ILE A 130 15.04 -14.82 -17.23
C ILE A 130 13.89 -15.59 -17.88
N PHE A 131 12.70 -15.34 -17.41
CA PHE A 131 11.49 -15.86 -18.03
C PHE A 131 11.21 -15.12 -19.33
N THR A 132 11.82 -15.56 -20.40
CA THR A 132 11.33 -15.20 -21.74
C THR A 132 10.06 -16.01 -21.99
N GLY A 133 8.96 -15.33 -22.32
CA GLY A 133 7.61 -15.86 -22.38
C GLY A 133 7.52 -17.35 -22.73
N GLY A 134 7.04 -18.14 -21.77
CA GLY A 134 6.89 -19.59 -21.89
C GLY A 134 8.04 -20.46 -21.41
N ASN A 135 9.15 -19.88 -20.95
CA ASN A 135 10.26 -20.62 -20.31
C ASN A 135 10.01 -20.63 -18.79
N LEU A 136 9.40 -21.71 -18.28
CA LEU A 136 8.96 -21.84 -16.90
C LEU A 136 10.00 -22.45 -15.97
N ASP A 137 11.02 -23.12 -16.50
CA ASP A 137 12.08 -23.73 -15.73
C ASP A 137 13.37 -22.88 -15.68
N GLY A 138 13.38 -21.73 -16.40
CA GLY A 138 14.51 -20.80 -16.41
C GLY A 138 15.75 -21.33 -17.12
N ASN A 139 15.64 -22.39 -17.93
CA ASN A 139 16.75 -22.87 -18.75
C ASN A 139 16.91 -22.08 -20.06
N ASP A 140 17.79 -22.56 -20.98
CA ASP A 140 18.15 -21.82 -22.20
C ASP A 140 17.05 -21.70 -23.27
N GLY A 141 15.77 -22.10 -23.02
CA GLY A 141 14.72 -21.94 -24.02
C GLY A 141 13.43 -22.72 -23.74
N VAL A 142 12.38 -22.37 -24.46
CA VAL A 142 11.07 -23.03 -24.34
C VAL A 142 11.12 -24.44 -24.91
N ASP A 143 10.86 -25.45 -24.07
CA ASP A 143 10.85 -26.86 -24.46
C ASP A 143 9.65 -27.64 -23.85
N ILE A 144 9.70 -28.96 -23.92
CA ILE A 144 8.60 -29.81 -23.44
C ILE A 144 8.48 -29.79 -21.91
N PHE A 145 9.54 -29.48 -21.18
CA PHE A 145 9.51 -29.41 -19.72
C PHE A 145 8.73 -28.19 -19.25
N ASP A 146 8.82 -27.05 -19.96
CA ASP A 146 8.01 -25.87 -19.68
C ASP A 146 6.51 -26.16 -19.85
N VAL A 147 6.14 -26.90 -20.88
CA VAL A 147 4.75 -27.32 -21.09
C VAL A 147 4.25 -28.22 -19.96
N LEU A 148 5.11 -29.11 -19.45
CA LEU A 148 4.74 -29.96 -18.31
C LEU A 148 4.59 -29.12 -17.03
N MET A 149 5.51 -28.19 -16.78
CA MET A 149 5.41 -27.26 -15.64
C MET A 149 4.16 -26.39 -15.73
N LEU A 150 3.82 -25.87 -16.90
CA LEU A 150 2.57 -25.12 -17.10
C LEU A 150 1.33 -25.96 -16.76
N ILE A 151 1.32 -27.25 -17.15
CA ILE A 151 0.23 -28.15 -16.79
C ILE A 151 0.11 -28.30 -15.28
N ASP A 152 1.24 -28.47 -14.57
CA ASP A 152 1.26 -28.57 -13.11
C ASP A 152 0.75 -27.27 -12.44
N VAL A 153 1.12 -26.10 -12.96
CA VAL A 153 0.61 -24.78 -12.49
C VAL A 153 -0.92 -24.69 -12.71
N VAL A 154 -1.40 -25.01 -13.91
CA VAL A 154 -2.84 -24.93 -14.24
C VAL A 154 -3.67 -25.92 -13.43
N LEU A 155 -3.10 -27.08 -13.08
CA LEU A 155 -3.76 -28.07 -12.22
C LEU A 155 -3.68 -27.71 -10.72
N GLY A 156 -2.90 -26.68 -10.37
CA GLY A 156 -2.68 -26.26 -8.98
C GLY A 156 -1.79 -27.26 -8.21
N GLU A 157 -0.96 -28.02 -8.91
CA GLU A 157 -0.02 -29.01 -8.35
C GLU A 157 1.38 -28.40 -8.15
N SER A 158 1.67 -27.22 -8.75
CA SER A 158 2.94 -26.52 -8.57
C SER A 158 2.89 -25.62 -7.34
N GLU A 159 3.88 -25.77 -6.45
CA GLU A 159 4.14 -24.85 -5.33
C GLU A 159 5.32 -23.89 -5.66
N ASN A 160 5.86 -23.94 -6.86
CA ASN A 160 6.95 -23.07 -7.28
C ASN A 160 6.39 -21.72 -7.72
N VAL A 161 6.64 -20.68 -6.92
CA VAL A 161 6.18 -19.30 -7.14
C VAL A 161 6.66 -18.78 -8.48
N CYS A 162 7.93 -18.98 -8.82
CA CYS A 162 8.51 -18.50 -10.06
C CYS A 162 7.89 -19.13 -11.33
N SER A 163 7.53 -20.40 -11.26
CA SER A 163 6.81 -21.06 -12.38
C SER A 163 5.38 -20.51 -12.52
N ILE A 164 4.74 -20.12 -11.41
CA ILE A 164 3.41 -19.52 -11.40
C ILE A 164 3.46 -18.12 -12.04
N GLU A 165 4.41 -17.29 -11.66
CA GLU A 165 4.63 -15.96 -12.23
C GLU A 165 4.98 -16.03 -13.72
N ALA A 166 5.90 -16.92 -14.11
CA ALA A 166 6.27 -17.12 -15.51
C ALA A 166 5.12 -17.61 -16.39
N SER A 167 4.08 -18.21 -15.80
CA SER A 167 2.90 -18.69 -16.52
C SER A 167 1.81 -17.62 -16.73
N ASP A 168 1.96 -16.48 -16.08
CA ASP A 168 1.08 -15.30 -16.26
C ASP A 168 1.71 -14.30 -17.24
N TYR A 169 1.66 -14.64 -18.52
CA TYR A 169 2.29 -13.85 -19.58
C TYR A 169 1.73 -12.43 -19.74
N ASN A 170 0.50 -12.19 -19.34
CA ASN A 170 -0.18 -10.90 -19.53
C ASN A 170 -0.34 -10.09 -18.22
N GLY A 171 0.10 -10.62 -17.07
CA GLY A 171 0.06 -9.95 -15.79
C GLY A 171 -1.34 -9.76 -15.20
N ASP A 172 -2.30 -10.65 -15.56
CA ASP A 172 -3.68 -10.57 -15.07
C ASP A 172 -3.96 -11.42 -13.82
N GLY A 173 -2.94 -12.10 -13.29
CA GLY A 173 -3.01 -12.98 -12.13
C GLY A 173 -3.52 -14.38 -12.46
N ILE A 174 -3.62 -14.75 -13.74
CA ILE A 174 -4.09 -16.05 -14.18
C ILE A 174 -3.05 -16.70 -15.10
N ALA A 175 -2.61 -17.92 -14.76
CA ALA A 175 -1.72 -18.68 -15.62
C ALA A 175 -2.33 -18.88 -17.01
N ASN A 176 -1.68 -18.34 -18.04
CA ASN A 176 -2.09 -18.48 -19.45
C ASN A 176 -0.88 -18.44 -20.38
N ILE A 177 -1.08 -18.85 -21.63
CA ILE A 177 -0.05 -18.87 -22.67
C ILE A 177 -0.41 -17.85 -23.76
#